data_b4885d68f8099cf2bfc0a23ea3ca20d4
#
_entry.id   b4885d68f8099cf2bfc0a23ea3ca20d4
#
_cell.length_a   1.000
_cell.length_b   1.000
_cell.length_c   1.000
_cell.angle_alpha   90.00
_cell.angle_beta   90.00
_cell.angle_gamma   90.00
#
_symmetry.space_group_name_H-M   'P 1'
#
loop_
_entity.id
_entity.type
_entity.pdbx_description
1 polymer ?
#
loop_
_entity_poly.entity_id
_entity_poly.type
_entity_poly.pdbx_seq_one_letter_code
_entity_poly.pdbx_strand_id
1 'polypeptide(L)'
;ALIIDPVLEKTDQYILLLNQLDLRLVKVIDTHIHADHISGLPELRDRTKCITLMGEHAPADIVSMKVKDNETIKIENVNLTAMYTPGHTNDSYSFLMNDRVFTGDALLIKGTGRTDFQNGNSYDSYKSLFDRLLKLPEETYVYPAHDYKGENVSTIGEEIKYNPRLQVSSAQ
;
A
#
# COMPACT_ATOMS: atom_id res chain seq x y z
N ALA A 1 13.49 -4.22 9.86
CA ALA A 1 12.94 -3.54 8.68
C ALA A 1 11.60 -4.14 8.26
N LEU A 2 10.85 -3.37 7.46
CA LEU A 2 9.65 -3.75 6.73
C LEU A 2 9.83 -3.34 5.26
N ILE A 3 9.34 -4.16 4.33
CA ILE A 3 9.20 -3.81 2.91
C ILE A 3 7.72 -3.90 2.53
N ILE A 4 7.25 -2.95 1.74
CA ILE A 4 5.89 -2.91 1.21
C ILE A 4 5.97 -2.96 -0.32
N ASP A 5 5.13 -3.80 -0.93
CA ASP A 5 5.02 -4.04 -2.37
C ASP A 5 6.37 -4.36 -3.07
N PRO A 6 7.10 -5.40 -2.62
CA PRO A 6 8.36 -5.77 -3.25
C PRO A 6 8.15 -6.41 -4.62
N VAL A 7 8.98 -6.02 -5.58
CA VAL A 7 9.07 -6.62 -6.92
C VAL A 7 10.06 -7.77 -6.92
N LEU A 8 9.71 -8.94 -7.47
CA LEU A 8 10.53 -10.16 -7.46
C LEU A 8 11.93 -9.91 -8.06
N GLU A 9 12.01 -9.25 -9.19
CA GLU A 9 13.27 -8.98 -9.90
C GLU A 9 14.21 -8.04 -9.12
N LYS A 10 13.71 -7.38 -8.07
CA LYS A 10 14.49 -6.48 -7.19
C LYS A 10 14.92 -7.12 -5.88
N THR A 11 14.60 -8.39 -5.64
CA THR A 11 14.85 -9.06 -4.36
C THR A 11 16.32 -8.99 -3.94
N ASP A 12 17.27 -9.19 -4.86
CA ASP A 12 18.71 -9.08 -4.55
C ASP A 12 19.10 -7.67 -4.11
N GLN A 13 18.50 -6.65 -4.71
CA GLN A 13 18.75 -5.24 -4.35
C GLN A 13 18.23 -4.94 -2.94
N TYR A 14 17.04 -5.45 -2.58
CA TYR A 14 16.51 -5.29 -1.23
C TYR A 14 17.39 -5.96 -0.19
N ILE A 15 17.86 -7.19 -0.45
CA ILE A 15 18.75 -7.91 0.48
C ILE A 15 20.09 -7.21 0.61
N LEU A 16 20.66 -6.73 -0.49
CA LEU A 16 21.90 -5.95 -0.46
C LEU A 16 21.74 -4.69 0.40
N LEU A 17 20.65 -3.94 0.22
CA LEU A 17 20.37 -2.73 1.00
C LEU A 17 20.19 -3.04 2.49
N LEU A 18 19.46 -4.09 2.83
CA LEU A 18 19.29 -4.55 4.21
C LEU A 18 20.65 -4.86 4.88
N ASN A 19 21.53 -5.57 4.16
CA ASN A 19 22.87 -5.90 4.64
C ASN A 19 23.75 -4.64 4.82
N GLN A 20 23.70 -3.70 3.87
CA GLN A 20 24.46 -2.44 3.95
C GLN A 20 24.03 -1.57 5.13
N LEU A 21 22.74 -1.61 5.47
CA LEU A 21 22.17 -0.85 6.59
C LEU A 21 22.18 -1.61 7.92
N ASP A 22 22.72 -2.84 7.95
CA ASP A 22 22.70 -3.75 9.11
C ASP A 22 21.26 -3.92 9.66
N LEU A 23 20.29 -4.10 8.76
CA LEU A 23 18.88 -4.26 9.09
C LEU A 23 18.40 -5.68 8.87
N ARG A 24 17.70 -6.22 9.86
CA ARG A 24 16.97 -7.48 9.72
C ARG A 24 15.58 -7.21 9.14
N LEU A 25 15.21 -7.91 8.07
CA LEU A 25 13.85 -7.90 7.53
C LEU A 25 12.94 -8.72 8.46
N VAL A 26 11.93 -8.08 9.03
CA VAL A 26 11.00 -8.71 9.98
C VAL A 26 9.68 -9.04 9.30
N LYS A 27 9.18 -8.13 8.47
CA LYS A 27 7.90 -8.26 7.78
C LYS A 27 7.99 -7.77 6.34
N VAL A 28 7.16 -8.37 5.49
CA VAL A 28 6.90 -7.94 4.11
C VAL A 28 5.40 -7.89 3.90
N ILE A 29 4.92 -6.85 3.24
CA ILE A 29 3.49 -6.61 3.00
C ILE A 29 3.28 -6.38 1.52
N ASP A 30 2.25 -7.01 0.92
CA ASP A 30 1.64 -6.53 -0.32
C ASP A 30 0.34 -5.81 0.01
N THR A 31 0.14 -4.63 -0.59
CA THR A 31 -1.07 -3.83 -0.40
C THR A 31 -2.28 -4.47 -1.08
N HIS A 32 -2.06 -5.18 -2.18
CA HIS A 32 -3.07 -5.88 -2.98
C HIS A 32 -2.42 -6.94 -3.87
N ILE A 33 -3.21 -7.71 -4.60
CA ILE A 33 -2.69 -8.60 -5.66
C ILE A 33 -2.30 -7.76 -6.88
N HIS A 34 -1.01 -7.67 -7.16
CA HIS A 34 -0.46 -6.94 -8.29
C HIS A 34 -0.65 -7.68 -9.61
N ALA A 35 -1.05 -6.96 -10.67
CA ALA A 35 -1.17 -7.51 -12.03
C ALA A 35 0.00 -7.14 -12.93
N ASP A 36 0.74 -6.12 -12.58
CA ASP A 36 1.81 -5.50 -13.37
C ASP A 36 3.19 -6.10 -13.11
N HIS A 37 3.37 -6.78 -11.97
CA HIS A 37 4.62 -7.45 -11.61
C HIS A 37 4.37 -8.69 -10.75
N ILE A 38 5.39 -9.53 -10.64
CA ILE A 38 5.38 -10.65 -9.70
C ILE A 38 5.92 -10.14 -8.34
N SER A 39 5.14 -10.38 -7.27
CA SER A 39 5.56 -10.00 -5.92
C SER A 39 6.83 -10.72 -5.48
N GLY A 40 7.76 -9.98 -4.88
CA GLY A 40 8.96 -10.50 -4.24
C GLY A 40 8.71 -11.11 -2.84
N LEU A 41 7.47 -11.07 -2.36
CA LEU A 41 7.08 -11.50 -1.01
C LEU A 41 7.46 -12.96 -0.71
N PRO A 42 7.18 -13.98 -1.57
CA PRO A 42 7.58 -15.36 -1.31
C PRO A 42 9.11 -15.54 -1.28
N GLU A 43 9.82 -14.93 -2.20
CA GLU A 43 11.28 -15.02 -2.28
C GLU A 43 11.95 -14.39 -1.06
N LEU A 44 11.49 -13.20 -0.63
CA LEU A 44 11.99 -12.56 0.59
C LEU A 44 11.71 -13.41 1.83
N ARG A 45 10.52 -14.02 1.95
CA ARG A 45 10.20 -14.95 3.04
C ARG A 45 11.18 -16.12 3.08
N ASP A 46 11.40 -16.75 1.93
CA ASP A 46 12.23 -17.97 1.85
C ASP A 46 13.70 -17.67 2.18
N ARG A 47 14.20 -16.50 1.79
CA ARG A 47 15.59 -16.08 2.02
C ARG A 47 15.84 -15.48 3.40
N THR A 48 14.88 -14.78 3.99
CA THR A 48 15.09 -14.02 5.24
C THR A 48 14.29 -14.56 6.42
N LYS A 49 13.35 -15.47 6.18
CA LYS A 49 12.40 -15.99 7.17
C LYS A 49 11.51 -14.91 7.79
N CYS A 50 11.29 -13.83 7.06
CA CYS A 50 10.36 -12.76 7.47
C CYS A 50 8.91 -13.24 7.45
N ILE A 51 8.05 -12.53 8.18
CA ILE A 51 6.61 -12.75 8.16
C ILE A 51 6.02 -12.00 6.96
N THR A 52 5.21 -12.69 6.17
CA THR A 52 4.53 -12.12 5.01
C THR A 52 3.07 -11.81 5.34
N LEU A 53 2.58 -10.64 4.92
CA LEU A 53 1.24 -10.15 5.24
C LEU A 53 0.51 -9.64 3.99
N MET A 54 -0.79 -9.83 3.99
CA MET A 54 -1.76 -9.16 3.11
C MET A 54 -3.05 -8.88 3.88
N GLY A 55 -3.93 -8.05 3.32
CA GLY A 55 -5.26 -7.85 3.84
C GLY A 55 -6.09 -9.15 3.86
N GLU A 56 -7.06 -9.26 4.76
CA GLU A 56 -7.90 -10.46 4.90
C GLU A 56 -8.72 -10.79 3.65
N HIS A 57 -8.97 -9.80 2.79
CA HIS A 57 -9.71 -9.96 1.54
C HIS A 57 -8.86 -10.53 0.38
N ALA A 58 -7.56 -10.63 0.56
CA ALA A 58 -6.70 -11.27 -0.44
C ALA A 58 -7.08 -12.75 -0.60
N PRO A 59 -7.31 -13.25 -1.83
CA PRO A 59 -7.76 -14.62 -2.07
C PRO A 59 -6.67 -15.65 -1.76
N ALA A 60 -5.43 -15.21 -1.63
CA ALA A 60 -4.29 -16.10 -1.58
C ALA A 60 -3.97 -16.57 -0.16
N ASP A 61 -3.78 -17.89 -0.01
CA ASP A 61 -3.20 -18.50 1.20
C ASP A 61 -1.66 -18.53 1.15
N ILE A 62 -1.05 -17.58 0.41
CA ILE A 62 0.40 -17.51 0.18
C ILE A 62 1.15 -16.74 1.26
N VAL A 63 0.44 -16.07 2.16
CA VAL A 63 1.02 -15.25 3.22
C VAL A 63 0.97 -15.92 4.58
N SER A 64 1.89 -15.56 5.46
CA SER A 64 1.95 -16.10 6.83
C SER A 64 0.82 -15.54 7.70
N MET A 65 0.37 -14.33 7.44
CA MET A 65 -0.68 -13.63 8.21
C MET A 65 -1.58 -12.83 7.28
N LYS A 66 -2.87 -12.81 7.60
CA LYS A 66 -3.83 -11.85 7.05
C LYS A 66 -4.18 -10.83 8.12
N VAL A 67 -4.30 -9.57 7.71
CA VAL A 67 -4.63 -8.45 8.61
C VAL A 67 -6.04 -7.94 8.32
N LYS A 68 -6.74 -7.59 9.38
CA LYS A 68 -8.09 -7.03 9.30
C LYS A 68 -8.06 -5.51 9.19
N ASP A 69 -9.18 -4.96 8.77
CA ASP A 69 -9.36 -3.51 8.79
C ASP A 69 -9.18 -2.94 10.20
N ASN A 70 -8.44 -1.83 10.29
CA ASN A 70 -8.04 -1.17 11.54
C ASN A 70 -7.14 -1.99 12.47
N GLU A 71 -6.63 -3.13 12.03
CA GLU A 71 -5.66 -3.91 12.81
C GLU A 71 -4.29 -3.23 12.85
N THR A 72 -3.64 -3.28 14.00
CA THR A 72 -2.30 -2.73 14.20
C THR A 72 -1.22 -3.78 13.99
N ILE A 73 -0.34 -3.55 13.03
CA ILE A 73 0.84 -4.36 12.74
C ILE A 73 2.02 -3.75 13.51
N LYS A 74 2.55 -4.50 14.47
CA LYS A 74 3.70 -4.07 15.27
C LYS A 74 5.01 -4.56 14.66
N ILE A 75 5.98 -3.65 14.54
CA ILE A 75 7.34 -3.92 14.06
C ILE A 75 8.29 -3.18 15.00
N GLU A 76 8.73 -3.86 16.07
CA GLU A 76 9.55 -3.24 17.13
C GLU A 76 8.88 -1.95 17.68
N ASN A 77 9.46 -0.79 17.44
CA ASN A 77 8.95 0.51 17.90
C ASN A 77 8.04 1.20 16.86
N VAL A 78 7.74 0.53 15.74
CA VAL A 78 6.91 1.07 14.68
C VAL A 78 5.57 0.35 14.65
N ASN A 79 4.48 1.12 14.56
CA ASN A 79 3.14 0.61 14.38
C ASN A 79 2.59 1.06 13.04
N LEU A 80 1.98 0.13 12.29
CA LEU A 80 1.18 0.43 11.12
C LEU A 80 -0.26 0.02 11.39
N THR A 81 -1.21 0.87 11.03
CA THR A 81 -2.63 0.53 11.04
C THR A 81 -3.05 0.12 9.63
N ALA A 82 -3.57 -1.08 9.48
CA ALA A 82 -4.14 -1.55 8.23
C ALA A 82 -5.47 -0.85 7.98
N MET A 83 -5.66 -0.30 6.78
CA MET A 83 -6.90 0.38 6.35
C MET A 83 -7.42 -0.33 5.11
N TYR A 84 -8.58 -0.94 5.17
CA TYR A 84 -9.23 -1.53 4.00
C TYR A 84 -9.66 -0.42 3.04
N THR A 85 -9.05 -0.36 1.86
CA THR A 85 -9.26 0.69 0.85
C THR A 85 -9.54 0.08 -0.53
N PRO A 86 -10.65 -0.66 -0.68
CA PRO A 86 -11.01 -1.29 -1.95
C PRO A 86 -11.34 -0.26 -3.01
N GLY A 87 -11.26 -0.69 -4.27
CA GLY A 87 -11.64 0.13 -5.42
C GLY A 87 -10.75 -0.09 -6.62
N HIS A 88 -9.43 0.00 -6.49
CA HIS A 88 -8.49 -0.46 -7.51
C HIS A 88 -8.59 -1.98 -7.67
N THR A 89 -8.48 -2.69 -6.58
CA THR A 89 -8.88 -4.09 -6.45
C THR A 89 -9.80 -4.26 -5.24
N ASN A 90 -10.49 -5.40 -5.14
CA ASN A 90 -11.36 -5.68 -3.99
C ASN A 90 -10.61 -6.11 -2.73
N ASP A 91 -9.30 -6.40 -2.84
CA ASP A 91 -8.42 -6.79 -1.74
C ASP A 91 -7.45 -5.69 -1.32
N SER A 92 -7.56 -4.48 -1.88
CA SER A 92 -6.66 -3.36 -1.59
C SER A 92 -6.70 -2.88 -0.15
N TYR A 93 -5.51 -2.69 0.41
CA TYR A 93 -5.27 -2.09 1.72
C TYR A 93 -4.26 -0.97 1.64
N SER A 94 -4.44 0.05 2.47
CA SER A 94 -3.43 1.08 2.76
C SER A 94 -2.88 0.88 4.17
N PHE A 95 -1.67 1.35 4.44
CA PHE A 95 -1.02 1.17 5.74
C PHE A 95 -0.58 2.52 6.30
N LEU A 96 -1.20 2.92 7.42
CA LEU A 96 -0.98 4.21 8.07
C LEU A 96 0.07 4.09 9.18
N MET A 97 1.06 4.97 9.16
CA MET A 97 1.95 5.30 10.27
C MET A 97 1.57 6.67 10.85
N ASN A 98 2.31 7.12 11.88
CA ASN A 98 2.01 8.38 12.58
C ASN A 98 1.91 9.59 11.64
N ASP A 99 2.83 9.70 10.67
CA ASP A 99 2.99 10.87 9.80
C ASP A 99 2.82 10.55 8.30
N ARG A 100 2.58 9.29 7.95
CA ARG A 100 2.54 8.84 6.55
C ARG A 100 1.60 7.68 6.32
N VAL A 101 1.14 7.56 5.08
CA VAL A 101 0.31 6.45 4.62
C VAL A 101 0.88 5.85 3.33
N PHE A 102 0.97 4.53 3.29
CA PHE A 102 1.33 3.75 2.12
C PHE A 102 0.03 3.30 1.45
N THR A 103 -0.28 3.87 0.30
CA THR A 103 -1.62 3.80 -0.29
C THR A 103 -1.79 2.71 -1.34
N GLY A 104 -0.71 1.98 -1.65
CA GLY A 104 -0.76 1.06 -2.79
C GLY A 104 -1.22 1.81 -4.04
N ASP A 105 -2.18 1.25 -4.76
CA ASP A 105 -2.80 1.88 -5.93
C ASP A 105 -4.17 2.51 -5.65
N ALA A 106 -4.59 2.63 -4.38
CA ALA A 106 -5.82 3.35 -4.05
C ALA A 106 -5.69 4.85 -4.35
N LEU A 107 -4.58 5.47 -3.90
CA LEU A 107 -4.27 6.88 -4.15
C LEU A 107 -2.85 6.98 -4.71
N LEU A 108 -2.71 7.56 -5.90
CA LEU A 108 -1.43 7.87 -6.54
C LEU A 108 -1.19 9.39 -6.50
N ILE A 109 0.06 9.83 -6.68
CA ILE A 109 0.36 11.27 -6.75
C ILE A 109 -0.30 11.87 -7.99
N LYS A 110 -1.22 12.82 -7.75
CA LYS A 110 -2.05 13.46 -8.78
C LYS A 110 -2.80 12.45 -9.67
N GLY A 111 -3.25 11.36 -9.05
CA GLY A 111 -3.97 10.28 -9.71
C GLY A 111 -4.61 9.29 -8.74
N THR A 112 -5.25 8.29 -9.28
CA THR A 112 -5.81 7.13 -8.56
C THR A 112 -5.58 5.88 -9.39
N GLY A 113 -5.54 4.72 -8.77
CA GLY A 113 -5.59 3.46 -9.49
C GLY A 113 -6.87 3.36 -10.36
N ARG A 114 -6.77 2.61 -11.45
CA ARG A 114 -7.93 2.29 -12.28
C ARG A 114 -8.89 1.37 -11.51
N THR A 115 -10.18 1.43 -11.86
CA THR A 115 -11.24 0.68 -11.18
C THR A 115 -12.00 -0.27 -12.10
N ASP A 116 -11.55 -0.42 -13.33
CA ASP A 116 -12.20 -1.20 -14.40
C ASP A 116 -11.48 -2.53 -14.68
N PHE A 117 -10.64 -2.97 -13.74
CA PHE A 117 -9.86 -4.21 -13.85
C PHE A 117 -9.75 -4.91 -12.49
N GLN A 118 -9.40 -6.21 -12.44
CA GLN A 118 -9.15 -7.01 -11.21
C GLN A 118 -10.21 -6.86 -10.10
N ASN A 119 -11.47 -6.98 -10.44
CA ASN A 119 -12.58 -6.78 -9.49
C ASN A 119 -12.59 -5.37 -8.87
N GLY A 120 -12.09 -4.38 -9.60
CA GLY A 120 -12.16 -2.98 -9.22
C GLY A 120 -13.59 -2.46 -9.21
N ASN A 121 -13.82 -1.39 -8.43
CA ASN A 121 -15.13 -0.76 -8.31
C ASN A 121 -14.96 0.73 -8.04
N SER A 122 -15.53 1.57 -8.90
CA SER A 122 -15.40 3.02 -8.78
C SER A 122 -16.11 3.60 -7.56
N TYR A 123 -17.24 3.02 -7.15
CA TYR A 123 -17.95 3.46 -5.95
C TYR A 123 -17.15 3.13 -4.68
N ASP A 124 -16.58 1.93 -4.58
CA ASP A 124 -15.72 1.55 -3.47
C ASP A 124 -14.45 2.41 -3.43
N SER A 125 -13.86 2.70 -4.59
CA SER A 125 -12.73 3.63 -4.71
C SER A 125 -13.09 5.02 -4.17
N TYR A 126 -14.24 5.56 -4.56
CA TYR A 126 -14.71 6.84 -4.05
C TYR A 126 -14.81 6.82 -2.51
N LYS A 127 -15.44 5.79 -1.93
CA LYS A 127 -15.56 5.65 -0.48
C LYS A 127 -14.20 5.51 0.22
N SER A 128 -13.31 4.70 -0.33
CA SER A 128 -11.95 4.52 0.20
C SER A 128 -11.18 5.84 0.23
N LEU A 129 -11.32 6.64 -0.82
CA LEU A 129 -10.70 7.95 -0.92
C LEU A 129 -11.37 8.96 0.03
N PHE A 130 -12.65 9.24 -0.17
CA PHE A 130 -13.33 10.37 0.47
C PHE A 130 -13.76 10.11 1.91
N ASP A 131 -14.06 8.87 2.27
CA ASP A 131 -14.49 8.53 3.63
C ASP A 131 -13.33 8.10 4.53
N ARG A 132 -12.16 7.77 3.95
CA ARG A 132 -11.02 7.25 4.71
C ARG A 132 -9.72 8.02 4.47
N LEU A 133 -9.10 7.90 3.29
CA LEU A 133 -7.76 8.45 3.04
C LEU A 133 -7.74 9.98 3.14
N LEU A 134 -8.70 10.67 2.53
CA LEU A 134 -8.78 12.13 2.57
C LEU A 134 -9.33 12.69 3.90
N LYS A 135 -9.62 11.82 4.90
CA LYS A 135 -9.93 12.24 6.28
C LYS A 135 -8.69 12.24 7.16
N LEU A 136 -7.56 11.75 6.68
CA LEU A 136 -6.29 11.86 7.39
C LEU A 136 -5.85 13.34 7.44
N PRO A 137 -5.00 13.73 8.41
CA PRO A 137 -4.45 15.09 8.48
C PRO A 137 -3.80 15.50 7.16
N GLU A 138 -3.96 16.75 6.76
CA GLU A 138 -3.46 17.26 5.47
C GLU A 138 -1.93 17.15 5.33
N GLU A 139 -1.20 17.19 6.45
CA GLU A 139 0.25 17.03 6.51
C GLU A 139 0.72 15.57 6.39
N THR A 140 -0.19 14.58 6.37
CA THR A 140 0.16 13.16 6.23
C THR A 140 0.81 12.92 4.87
N TYR A 141 2.05 12.41 4.87
CA TYR A 141 2.76 12.02 3.64
C TYR A 141 2.09 10.82 2.97
N VAL A 142 1.97 10.89 1.66
CA VAL A 142 1.41 9.84 0.80
C VAL A 142 2.54 9.16 0.03
N TYR A 143 2.67 7.85 0.23
CA TYR A 143 3.60 6.98 -0.51
C TYR A 143 2.80 5.95 -1.31
N PRO A 144 2.63 6.14 -2.61
CA PRO A 144 1.94 5.18 -3.47
C PRO A 144 2.84 4.01 -3.87
N ALA A 145 2.25 2.94 -4.42
CA ALA A 145 3.02 1.84 -5.00
C ALA A 145 3.68 2.20 -6.33
N HIS A 146 3.07 3.11 -7.11
CA HIS A 146 3.55 3.50 -8.43
C HIS A 146 3.83 5.00 -8.53
N ASP A 147 4.92 5.32 -9.22
CA ASP A 147 5.28 6.68 -9.64
C ASP A 147 5.33 6.74 -11.17
N TYR A 148 4.41 7.49 -11.75
CA TYR A 148 4.33 7.70 -13.21
C TYR A 148 4.86 9.07 -13.66
N LYS A 149 5.30 9.91 -12.73
CA LYS A 149 5.64 11.33 -13.03
C LYS A 149 6.97 11.78 -12.46
N GLY A 150 7.71 10.92 -11.76
CA GLY A 150 8.96 11.27 -11.07
C GLY A 150 8.75 11.95 -9.72
N GLU A 151 7.57 11.79 -9.12
CA GLU A 151 7.22 12.34 -7.81
C GLU A 151 7.05 11.18 -6.81
N ASN A 152 7.99 11.02 -5.89
CA ASN A 152 8.02 9.86 -4.98
C ASN A 152 7.15 10.00 -3.74
N VAL A 153 6.72 11.20 -3.40
CA VAL A 153 5.95 11.53 -2.20
C VAL A 153 5.09 12.77 -2.43
N SER A 154 3.91 12.77 -1.82
CA SER A 154 2.99 13.90 -1.76
C SER A 154 2.44 14.01 -0.34
N THR A 155 1.45 14.86 -0.11
CA THR A 155 0.67 14.91 1.14
C THR A 155 -0.82 14.83 0.85
N ILE A 156 -1.60 14.45 1.85
CA ILE A 156 -3.08 14.42 1.73
C ILE A 156 -3.60 15.79 1.28
N GLY A 157 -3.09 16.88 1.84
CA GLY A 157 -3.49 18.25 1.47
C GLY A 157 -3.15 18.61 0.03
N GLU A 158 -1.97 18.19 -0.48
CA GLU A 158 -1.61 18.36 -1.89
C GLU A 158 -2.53 17.57 -2.81
N GLU A 159 -2.84 16.33 -2.45
CA GLU A 159 -3.76 15.51 -3.24
C GLU A 159 -5.18 16.09 -3.26
N ILE A 160 -5.70 16.53 -2.12
CA ILE A 160 -7.00 17.22 -2.07
C ILE A 160 -7.03 18.43 -3.02
N LYS A 161 -5.95 19.21 -3.05
CA LYS A 161 -5.89 20.46 -3.81
C LYS A 161 -5.59 20.28 -5.28
N TYR A 162 -4.70 19.36 -5.63
CA TYR A 162 -4.10 19.30 -6.96
C TYR A 162 -4.36 18.00 -7.74
N ASN A 163 -4.93 16.98 -7.11
CA ASN A 163 -5.23 15.74 -7.79
C ASN A 163 -6.49 15.89 -8.66
N PRO A 164 -6.39 15.83 -10.00
CA PRO A 164 -7.55 16.05 -10.87
C PRO A 164 -8.62 14.95 -10.73
N ARG A 165 -8.27 13.77 -10.24
CA ARG A 165 -9.23 12.68 -10.00
C ARG A 165 -10.08 12.90 -8.75
N LEU A 166 -9.64 13.77 -7.84
CA LEU A 166 -10.35 14.07 -6.59
C LEU A 166 -11.26 15.30 -6.71
N GLN A 167 -11.28 16.00 -7.86
CA GLN A 167 -12.13 17.17 -8.10
C GLN A 167 -13.56 16.74 -8.53
N VAL A 168 -14.17 15.85 -7.77
CA VAL A 168 -15.51 15.33 -8.01
C VAL A 168 -16.44 15.70 -6.86
N SER A 169 -17.72 15.97 -7.17
CA SER A 169 -18.71 16.40 -6.17
C SER A 169 -19.53 15.24 -5.59
N SER A 170 -19.49 14.07 -6.21
CA SER A 170 -20.25 12.90 -5.79
C SER A 170 -19.64 11.61 -6.34
N ALA A 171 -20.10 10.46 -5.84
CA ALA A 171 -19.75 9.13 -6.32
C ALA A 171 -20.43 8.73 -7.65
N GLN A 172 -21.13 9.63 -8.29
CA GLN A 172 -21.86 9.39 -9.56
C GLN A 172 -20.98 9.69 -10.77
#